data_05bf2edee9b64220c533ead4a647b194
#
_entry.id   05bf2edee9b64220c533ead4a647b194
#
_cell.length_a   1.000
_cell.length_b   1.000
_cell.length_c   1.000
_cell.angle_alpha   90.00
_cell.angle_beta   90.00
_cell.angle_gamma   90.00
#
_symmetry.space_group_name_H-M   'P 1'
#
loop_
_entity.id
_entity.type
_entity.pdbx_description
1 polymer ?
#
loop_
_entity_poly.entity_id
_entity_poly.type
_entity_poly.pdbx_seq_one_letter_code
_entity_poly.pdbx_strand_id
1 'polypeptide(L)'
;MKILKINLLFVILFFISACSSIPSNTSNSCSIFNERYLWFKHASKSEKKWGTPVYLQLAIIKMESGFDWLAKPPRQKLFKVIPYKRPSSSFGYSQAVNGTWEQYKKETGNKLAVRTRFKDSVDFIGWYTSKTESILKISKKDAFRQYVAYHEGWGGFKNYKDNKKIINLAKKVEKQSNIYKKQLLKCGSSLTTNKYIIF
;
A
#
# COMPACT_ATOMS: atom_id res chain seq x y z
N MET A 1 21.81 22.99 35.75
CA MET A 1 21.30 21.63 35.40
C MET A 1 19.83 21.60 34.97
N LYS A 2 18.88 22.39 35.51
CA LYS A 2 17.47 22.39 35.12
C LYS A 2 17.22 22.89 33.69
N ILE A 3 17.91 23.96 33.25
CA ILE A 3 17.76 24.55 31.91
C ILE A 3 18.22 23.60 30.80
N LEU A 4 19.32 22.86 31.05
CA LEU A 4 19.84 21.87 30.07
C LEU A 4 18.86 20.70 29.83
N LYS A 5 18.16 20.26 30.89
CA LYS A 5 17.13 19.19 30.79
C LYS A 5 15.89 19.64 30.04
N ILE A 6 15.48 20.92 30.19
CA ILE A 6 14.34 21.49 29.48
C ILE A 6 14.64 21.61 27.98
N ASN A 7 15.85 22.05 27.60
CA ASN A 7 16.25 22.13 26.20
C ASN A 7 16.33 20.75 25.53
N LEU A 8 16.81 19.73 26.25
CA LEU A 8 16.85 18.37 25.72
C LEU A 8 15.45 17.79 25.49
N LEU A 9 14.50 18.09 26.39
CA LEU A 9 13.10 17.66 26.23
C LEU A 9 12.41 18.33 25.03
N PHE A 10 12.68 19.63 24.80
CA PHE A 10 12.17 20.37 23.65
C PHE A 10 12.76 19.84 22.33
N VAL A 11 14.03 19.51 22.29
CA VAL A 11 14.69 18.92 21.11
C VAL A 11 14.10 17.55 20.79
N ILE A 12 13.84 16.71 21.80
CA ILE A 12 13.20 15.39 21.61
C ILE A 12 11.77 15.53 21.08
N LEU A 13 10.98 16.51 21.57
CA LEU A 13 9.62 16.77 21.06
C LEU A 13 9.61 17.23 19.60
N PHE A 14 10.63 17.94 19.11
CA PHE A 14 10.73 18.39 17.73
C PHE A 14 10.99 17.25 16.74
N PHE A 15 11.66 16.16 17.17
CA PHE A 15 11.92 14.99 16.33
C PHE A 15 10.71 14.03 16.18
N ILE A 16 9.66 14.18 17.00
CA ILE A 16 8.48 13.31 16.93
C ILE A 16 7.51 13.75 15.81
N SER A 17 7.67 14.93 15.23
CA SER A 17 6.81 15.48 14.17
C SER A 17 7.07 14.89 12.77
N ALA A 18 8.03 13.98 12.61
CA ALA A 18 8.28 13.26 11.35
C ALA A 18 7.30 12.10 11.09
N CYS A 19 6.08 12.19 11.64
CA CYS A 19 5.03 11.22 11.34
C CYS A 19 4.70 11.28 9.85
N SER A 20 4.80 10.15 9.19
CA SER A 20 4.44 9.93 7.79
C SER A 20 2.99 10.35 7.54
N SER A 21 2.78 11.64 7.24
CA SER A 21 1.46 12.14 6.86
C SER A 21 1.02 11.53 5.52
N ILE A 22 -0.29 11.39 5.33
CA ILE A 22 -0.87 11.01 4.04
C ILE A 22 -0.46 12.07 3.00
N PRO A 23 -0.04 11.68 1.77
CA PRO A 23 0.26 12.64 0.71
C PRO A 23 -0.91 13.59 0.46
N SER A 24 -0.62 14.87 0.24
CA SER A 24 -1.64 15.93 0.08
C SER A 24 -2.57 15.65 -1.12
N ASN A 25 -2.03 15.11 -2.20
CA ASN A 25 -2.79 14.74 -3.39
C ASN A 25 -2.59 13.26 -3.74
N THR A 26 -3.38 12.40 -3.12
CA THR A 26 -3.36 10.96 -3.38
C THR A 26 -3.96 10.56 -4.73
N SER A 27 -4.48 11.49 -5.52
CA SER A 27 -5.01 11.20 -6.87
C SER A 27 -3.98 11.42 -7.97
N ASN A 28 -2.81 11.97 -7.63
CA ASN A 28 -1.72 12.25 -8.56
C ASN A 28 -0.43 11.54 -8.14
N SER A 29 -0.01 10.54 -8.95
CA SER A 29 1.20 9.76 -8.66
C SER A 29 2.48 10.59 -8.68
N CYS A 30 2.55 11.64 -9.53
CA CYS A 30 3.70 12.54 -9.55
C CYS A 30 3.79 13.35 -8.24
N SER A 31 2.66 13.88 -7.74
CA SER A 31 2.61 14.57 -6.44
C SER A 31 3.00 13.64 -5.29
N ILE A 32 2.46 12.42 -5.27
CA ILE A 32 2.81 11.42 -4.25
C ILE A 32 4.33 11.22 -4.20
N PHE A 33 4.98 11.01 -5.35
CA PHE A 33 6.41 10.74 -5.39
C PHE A 33 7.28 11.98 -5.18
N ASN A 34 6.80 13.16 -5.51
CA ASN A 34 7.50 14.41 -5.18
C ASN A 34 7.51 14.66 -3.66
N GLU A 35 6.39 14.41 -2.97
CA GLU A 35 6.32 14.53 -1.51
C GLU A 35 7.04 13.38 -0.80
N ARG A 36 7.08 12.20 -1.41
CA ARG A 36 7.62 10.96 -0.85
C ARG A 36 8.63 10.34 -1.83
N TYR A 37 9.71 11.03 -2.10
CA TYR A 37 10.69 10.67 -3.13
C TYR A 37 11.23 9.24 -3.04
N LEU A 38 11.43 8.70 -1.82
CA LEU A 38 11.86 7.31 -1.63
C LEU A 38 10.80 6.28 -2.03
N TRP A 39 9.53 6.67 -2.08
CA TRP A 39 8.46 5.73 -2.42
C TRP A 39 8.54 5.27 -3.87
N PHE A 40 8.94 6.15 -4.80
CA PHE A 40 9.17 5.74 -6.18
C PHE A 40 10.26 4.68 -6.29
N LYS A 41 11.39 4.89 -5.60
CA LYS A 41 12.49 3.91 -5.53
C LYS A 41 12.03 2.56 -4.97
N HIS A 42 11.22 2.56 -3.91
CA HIS A 42 10.71 1.35 -3.30
C HIS A 42 9.71 0.61 -4.21
N ALA A 43 8.77 1.33 -4.81
CA ALA A 43 7.78 0.77 -5.73
C ALA A 43 8.44 0.23 -7.01
N SER A 44 9.40 0.95 -7.58
CA SER A 44 10.17 0.49 -8.75
C SER A 44 11.03 -0.74 -8.43
N LYS A 45 11.61 -0.81 -7.22
CA LYS A 45 12.34 -2.01 -6.78
C LYS A 45 11.40 -3.22 -6.67
N SER A 46 10.19 -3.03 -6.14
CA SER A 46 9.16 -4.06 -6.08
C SER A 46 8.72 -4.49 -7.49
N GLU A 47 8.48 -3.52 -8.41
CA GLU A 47 8.15 -3.83 -9.80
C GLU A 47 9.25 -4.64 -10.49
N LYS A 48 10.52 -4.25 -10.32
CA LYS A 48 11.66 -5.01 -10.88
C LYS A 48 11.72 -6.43 -10.34
N LYS A 49 11.42 -6.64 -9.06
CA LYS A 49 11.47 -7.96 -8.39
C LYS A 49 10.30 -8.86 -8.77
N TRP A 50 9.08 -8.30 -8.80
CA TRP A 50 7.84 -9.07 -8.89
C TRP A 50 7.10 -8.92 -10.22
N GLY A 51 7.45 -7.90 -11.01
CA GLY A 51 6.81 -7.58 -12.28
C GLY A 51 5.48 -6.83 -12.16
N THR A 52 5.05 -6.47 -10.96
CA THR A 52 3.81 -5.71 -10.73
C THR A 52 4.05 -4.23 -10.96
N PRO A 53 3.34 -3.59 -11.92
CA PRO A 53 3.60 -2.20 -12.25
C PRO A 53 3.40 -1.24 -11.06
N VAL A 54 4.26 -0.21 -10.95
CA VAL A 54 4.18 0.83 -9.91
C VAL A 54 2.78 1.44 -9.82
N TYR A 55 2.16 1.74 -10.96
CA TYR A 55 0.82 2.33 -10.99
C TYR A 55 -0.25 1.44 -10.35
N LEU A 56 -0.14 0.12 -10.48
CA LEU A 56 -1.07 -0.82 -9.84
C LEU A 56 -0.81 -0.93 -8.34
N GLN A 57 0.46 -0.98 -7.91
CA GLN A 57 0.82 -0.98 -6.49
C GLN A 57 0.22 0.22 -5.76
N LEU A 58 0.35 1.43 -6.34
CA LEU A 58 -0.24 2.66 -5.79
C LEU A 58 -1.77 2.62 -5.77
N ALA A 59 -2.40 2.10 -6.83
CA ALA A 59 -3.86 2.04 -6.92
C ALA A 59 -4.45 1.10 -5.86
N ILE A 60 -3.79 -0.02 -5.57
CA ILE A 60 -4.15 -0.92 -4.48
C ILE A 60 -4.01 -0.19 -3.13
N ILE A 61 -2.85 0.42 -2.83
CA ILE A 61 -2.66 1.16 -1.57
C ILE A 61 -3.71 2.27 -1.39
N LYS A 62 -4.01 3.01 -2.46
CA LYS A 62 -5.05 4.05 -2.41
C LYS A 62 -6.41 3.47 -2.01
N MET A 63 -6.78 2.33 -2.57
CA MET A 63 -8.09 1.71 -2.29
C MET A 63 -8.13 1.11 -0.88
N GLU A 64 -7.03 0.49 -0.43
CA GLU A 64 -6.97 -0.22 0.85
C GLU A 64 -6.87 0.72 2.05
N SER A 65 -6.04 1.75 1.97
CA SER A 65 -5.72 2.59 3.13
C SER A 65 -5.81 4.09 2.85
N GLY A 66 -5.98 4.53 1.60
CA GLY A 66 -5.82 5.94 1.25
C GLY A 66 -4.41 6.48 1.54
N PHE A 67 -3.39 5.62 1.58
CA PHE A 67 -2.02 5.93 2.02
C PHE A 67 -1.86 6.20 3.52
N ASP A 68 -2.84 5.84 4.34
CA ASP A 68 -2.69 5.85 5.79
C ASP A 68 -1.92 4.61 6.28
N TRP A 69 -0.77 4.83 6.90
CA TRP A 69 0.10 3.78 7.41
C TRP A 69 -0.44 3.08 8.66
N LEU A 70 -1.38 3.71 9.38
CA LEU A 70 -2.05 3.16 10.55
C LEU A 70 -3.48 2.70 10.26
N ALA A 71 -3.91 2.69 9.00
CA ALA A 71 -5.26 2.29 8.61
C ALA A 71 -5.64 0.92 9.21
N LYS A 72 -6.82 0.86 9.79
CA LYS A 72 -7.44 -0.34 10.37
C LYS A 72 -8.90 -0.38 9.99
N PRO A 73 -9.51 -1.57 9.82
CA PRO A 73 -10.95 -1.68 9.65
C PRO A 73 -11.69 -1.02 10.83
N PRO A 74 -12.81 -0.35 10.59
CA PRO A 74 -13.62 0.20 11.67
C PRO A 74 -14.06 -0.91 12.62
N ARG A 75 -14.21 -0.59 13.91
CA ARG A 75 -14.76 -1.54 14.88
C ARG A 75 -16.25 -1.75 14.60
N GLN A 76 -16.70 -2.98 14.69
CA GLN A 76 -18.11 -3.27 14.78
C GLN A 76 -18.68 -2.63 16.03
N LYS A 77 -19.94 -2.22 15.99
CA LYS A 77 -20.62 -1.64 17.15
C LYS A 77 -21.64 -2.63 17.70
N LEU A 78 -21.51 -2.97 18.98
CA LEU A 78 -22.55 -3.68 19.71
C LEU A 78 -23.68 -2.68 20.03
N PHE A 79 -24.94 -3.06 19.80
CA PHE A 79 -26.10 -2.17 19.96
C PHE A 79 -25.97 -0.81 19.25
N LYS A 80 -25.23 -0.76 18.11
CA LYS A 80 -24.95 0.45 17.29
C LYS A 80 -24.12 1.55 17.99
N VAL A 81 -23.79 1.40 19.26
CA VAL A 81 -23.12 2.44 20.08
C VAL A 81 -21.76 1.98 20.62
N ILE A 82 -21.66 0.79 21.17
CA ILE A 82 -20.45 0.32 21.88
C ILE A 82 -19.44 -0.27 20.90
N PRO A 83 -18.22 0.29 20.76
CA PRO A 83 -17.18 -0.29 19.92
C PRO A 83 -16.81 -1.70 20.42
N TYR A 84 -16.96 -2.68 19.53
CA TYR A 84 -16.62 -4.09 19.81
C TYR A 84 -15.34 -4.49 19.07
N LYS A 85 -15.26 -5.69 18.54
CA LYS A 85 -14.10 -6.20 17.80
C LYS A 85 -14.03 -5.68 16.36
N ARG A 86 -12.86 -5.76 15.75
CA ARG A 86 -12.69 -5.48 14.32
C ARG A 86 -13.07 -6.72 13.50
N PRO A 87 -13.65 -6.53 12.29
CA PRO A 87 -14.07 -7.64 11.44
C PRO A 87 -12.88 -8.42 10.86
N SER A 88 -11.71 -7.80 10.76
CA SER A 88 -10.49 -8.45 10.26
C SER A 88 -9.23 -7.92 10.97
N SER A 89 -8.11 -8.62 10.78
CA SER A 89 -6.79 -8.23 11.26
C SER A 89 -6.01 -7.36 10.25
N SER A 90 -6.67 -6.84 9.20
CA SER A 90 -6.02 -6.02 8.19
C SER A 90 -5.46 -4.74 8.80
N PHE A 91 -4.26 -4.32 8.29
CA PHE A 91 -3.54 -3.21 8.88
C PHE A 91 -2.56 -2.55 7.91
N GLY A 92 -2.36 -1.22 8.08
CA GLY A 92 -1.35 -0.43 7.40
C GLY A 92 -1.64 -0.17 5.92
N TYR A 93 -0.63 0.20 5.16
CA TYR A 93 -0.77 0.59 3.75
C TYR A 93 -1.48 -0.44 2.87
N SER A 94 -1.10 -1.70 3.00
CA SER A 94 -1.58 -2.80 2.15
C SER A 94 -2.83 -3.49 2.68
N GLN A 95 -3.30 -3.17 3.88
CA GLN A 95 -4.42 -3.85 4.56
C GLN A 95 -4.29 -5.40 4.58
N ALA A 96 -3.06 -5.89 4.52
CA ALA A 96 -2.79 -7.32 4.63
C ALA A 96 -3.28 -7.87 5.98
N VAL A 97 -3.96 -9.01 5.97
CA VAL A 97 -4.35 -9.73 7.18
C VAL A 97 -3.17 -10.52 7.77
N ASN A 98 -3.22 -10.85 9.06
CA ASN A 98 -2.11 -11.50 9.76
C ASN A 98 -1.61 -12.76 9.04
N GLY A 99 -2.50 -13.69 8.68
CA GLY A 99 -2.11 -14.96 8.07
C GLY A 99 -1.36 -14.76 6.74
N THR A 100 -1.88 -13.91 5.86
CA THR A 100 -1.25 -13.62 4.56
C THR A 100 0.06 -12.86 4.72
N TRP A 101 0.17 -11.97 5.72
CA TRP A 101 1.41 -11.27 6.01
C TRP A 101 2.51 -12.20 6.53
N GLU A 102 2.18 -13.12 7.41
CA GLU A 102 3.15 -14.11 7.91
C GLU A 102 3.58 -15.08 6.80
N GLN A 103 2.65 -15.49 5.92
CA GLN A 103 2.99 -16.28 4.73
C GLN A 103 3.99 -15.54 3.83
N TYR A 104 3.74 -14.25 3.54
CA TYR A 104 4.68 -13.41 2.78
C TYR A 104 6.07 -13.37 3.43
N LYS A 105 6.15 -13.12 4.74
CA LYS A 105 7.42 -13.09 5.47
C LYS A 105 8.17 -14.41 5.39
N LYS A 106 7.45 -15.52 5.54
CA LYS A 106 8.01 -16.87 5.46
C LYS A 106 8.56 -17.17 4.05
N GLU A 107 7.76 -16.90 3.01
CA GLU A 107 8.13 -17.23 1.62
C GLU A 107 9.24 -16.33 1.06
N THR A 108 9.32 -15.07 1.51
CA THR A 108 10.32 -14.12 1.00
C THR A 108 11.57 -14.03 1.86
N GLY A 109 11.56 -14.63 3.06
CA GLY A 109 12.63 -14.48 4.05
C GLY A 109 12.66 -13.09 4.72
N ASN A 110 11.72 -12.20 4.43
CA ASN A 110 11.70 -10.84 4.96
C ASN A 110 11.09 -10.79 6.37
N LYS A 111 11.76 -11.41 7.33
CA LYS A 111 11.28 -11.57 8.72
C LYS A 111 10.99 -10.22 9.42
N LEU A 112 11.72 -9.15 9.06
CA LEU A 112 11.60 -7.82 9.67
C LEU A 112 10.61 -6.90 8.93
N ALA A 113 9.83 -7.41 7.97
CA ALA A 113 8.82 -6.63 7.30
C ALA A 113 7.71 -6.19 8.25
N VAL A 114 7.27 -4.93 8.13
CA VAL A 114 6.16 -4.36 8.91
C VAL A 114 5.15 -3.66 8.01
N ARG A 115 3.86 -3.85 8.26
CA ARG A 115 2.75 -3.35 7.43
C ARG A 115 2.63 -1.82 7.40
N THR A 116 3.28 -1.12 8.32
CA THR A 116 3.30 0.35 8.40
C THR A 116 4.42 1.00 7.58
N ARG A 117 5.33 0.22 7.02
CA ARG A 117 6.40 0.73 6.13
C ARG A 117 5.98 0.58 4.67
N PHE A 118 6.01 1.68 3.93
CA PHE A 118 5.63 1.70 2.52
C PHE A 118 6.44 0.69 1.68
N LYS A 119 7.77 0.61 1.88
CA LYS A 119 8.63 -0.33 1.16
C LYS A 119 8.22 -1.79 1.32
N ASP A 120 7.80 -2.18 2.52
CA ASP A 120 7.40 -3.56 2.80
C ASP A 120 6.00 -3.84 2.24
N SER A 121 5.13 -2.83 2.25
CA SER A 121 3.77 -2.94 1.70
C SER A 121 3.77 -3.05 0.18
N VAL A 122 4.61 -2.30 -0.55
CA VAL A 122 4.72 -2.46 -2.01
C VAL A 122 5.40 -3.78 -2.38
N ASP A 123 6.38 -4.26 -1.59
CA ASP A 123 6.99 -5.58 -1.82
C ASP A 123 5.96 -6.71 -1.58
N PHE A 124 5.13 -6.59 -0.52
CA PHE A 124 4.01 -7.50 -0.26
C PHE A 124 2.99 -7.52 -1.42
N ILE A 125 2.57 -6.34 -1.91
CA ILE A 125 1.63 -6.26 -3.03
C ILE A 125 2.24 -6.91 -4.27
N GLY A 126 3.51 -6.66 -4.55
CA GLY A 126 4.23 -7.30 -5.64
C GLY A 126 4.26 -8.82 -5.52
N TRP A 127 4.61 -9.34 -4.35
CA TRP A 127 4.58 -10.78 -4.06
C TRP A 127 3.18 -11.37 -4.25
N TYR A 128 2.15 -10.72 -3.70
CA TYR A 128 0.77 -11.23 -3.77
C TYR A 128 0.25 -11.30 -5.20
N THR A 129 0.45 -10.24 -5.98
CA THR A 129 0.01 -10.20 -7.38
C THR A 129 0.82 -11.15 -8.28
N SER A 130 2.09 -11.39 -7.98
CA SER A 130 2.90 -12.42 -8.64
C SER A 130 2.36 -13.84 -8.33
N LYS A 131 1.98 -14.11 -7.08
CA LYS A 131 1.31 -15.36 -6.69
C LYS A 131 -0.06 -15.49 -7.39
N THR A 132 -0.82 -14.40 -7.49
CA THR A 132 -2.10 -14.36 -8.21
C THR A 132 -1.92 -14.75 -9.68
N GLU A 133 -0.89 -14.23 -10.36
CA GLU A 133 -0.57 -14.65 -11.74
C GLU A 133 -0.24 -16.15 -11.82
N SER A 134 0.57 -16.64 -10.89
CA SER A 134 0.96 -18.05 -10.84
C SER A 134 -0.25 -18.98 -10.62
N ILE A 135 -1.13 -18.63 -9.68
CA ILE A 135 -2.26 -19.48 -9.24
C ILE A 135 -3.46 -19.36 -10.19
N LEU A 136 -3.84 -18.14 -10.54
CA LEU A 136 -5.06 -17.85 -11.29
C LEU A 136 -4.82 -17.54 -12.76
N LYS A 137 -3.57 -17.50 -13.22
CA LYS A 137 -3.16 -17.14 -14.59
C LYS A 137 -3.64 -15.73 -15.02
N ILE A 138 -3.70 -14.81 -14.05
CA ILE A 138 -4.11 -13.42 -14.25
C ILE A 138 -2.87 -12.56 -14.42
N SER A 139 -2.76 -11.85 -15.55
CA SER A 139 -1.64 -10.93 -15.80
C SER A 139 -1.49 -9.91 -14.68
N LYS A 140 -0.25 -9.64 -14.24
CA LYS A 140 0.09 -8.56 -13.29
C LYS A 140 -0.30 -7.15 -13.76
N LYS A 141 -0.62 -6.98 -15.06
CA LYS A 141 -1.11 -5.73 -15.64
C LYS A 141 -2.63 -5.58 -15.62
N ASP A 142 -3.35 -6.66 -15.30
CA ASP A 142 -4.81 -6.66 -15.21
C ASP A 142 -5.25 -6.15 -13.84
N ALA A 143 -5.38 -4.84 -13.73
CA ALA A 143 -5.67 -4.18 -12.46
C ALA A 143 -7.02 -4.61 -11.86
N PHE A 144 -8.03 -4.85 -12.72
CA PHE A 144 -9.34 -5.27 -12.27
C PHE A 144 -9.29 -6.65 -11.60
N ARG A 145 -8.83 -7.69 -12.32
CA ARG A 145 -8.82 -9.06 -11.79
C ARG A 145 -7.80 -9.25 -10.68
N GLN A 146 -6.66 -8.56 -10.75
CA GLN A 146 -5.66 -8.56 -9.67
C GLN A 146 -6.25 -7.99 -8.37
N TYR A 147 -7.02 -6.90 -8.43
CA TYR A 147 -7.65 -6.35 -7.24
C TYR A 147 -8.78 -7.23 -6.70
N VAL A 148 -9.58 -7.86 -7.58
CA VAL A 148 -10.58 -8.86 -7.14
C VAL A 148 -9.89 -9.96 -6.33
N ALA A 149 -8.82 -10.55 -6.85
CA ALA A 149 -8.07 -11.60 -6.16
C ALA A 149 -7.42 -11.11 -4.86
N TYR A 150 -6.97 -9.85 -4.84
CA TYR A 150 -6.38 -9.23 -3.66
C TYR A 150 -7.39 -9.09 -2.50
N HIS A 151 -8.60 -8.67 -2.82
CA HIS A 151 -9.67 -8.41 -1.85
C HIS A 151 -10.38 -9.69 -1.39
N GLU A 152 -10.75 -10.57 -2.32
CA GLU A 152 -11.52 -11.80 -2.03
C GLU A 152 -10.62 -13.01 -1.67
N GLY A 153 -9.32 -12.87 -1.88
CA GLY A 153 -8.37 -13.99 -1.81
C GLY A 153 -8.48 -14.91 -3.03
N TRP A 154 -7.47 -15.75 -3.21
CA TRP A 154 -7.42 -16.66 -4.37
C TRP A 154 -8.57 -17.67 -4.38
N GLY A 155 -9.01 -18.15 -3.21
CA GLY A 155 -10.16 -19.06 -3.08
C GLY A 155 -11.49 -18.38 -3.40
N GLY A 156 -11.67 -17.13 -2.96
CA GLY A 156 -12.89 -16.36 -3.18
C GLY A 156 -13.05 -15.81 -4.59
N PHE A 157 -11.95 -15.73 -5.34
CA PHE A 157 -11.95 -15.17 -6.70
C PHE A 157 -12.99 -15.82 -7.63
N LYS A 158 -13.29 -17.11 -7.50
CA LYS A 158 -14.23 -17.81 -8.38
C LYS A 158 -15.64 -17.22 -8.35
N ASN A 159 -16.06 -16.63 -7.22
CA ASN A 159 -17.43 -16.20 -6.98
C ASN A 159 -17.62 -14.67 -7.13
N TYR A 160 -16.60 -13.93 -7.60
CA TYR A 160 -16.67 -12.47 -7.63
C TYR A 160 -17.76 -11.91 -8.57
N LYS A 161 -18.17 -12.67 -9.60
CA LYS A 161 -19.13 -12.23 -10.61
C LYS A 161 -20.49 -11.88 -10.01
N ASP A 162 -20.85 -12.52 -8.90
CA ASP A 162 -22.12 -12.28 -8.21
C ASP A 162 -22.00 -11.17 -7.13
N ASN A 163 -20.81 -10.70 -6.87
CA ASN A 163 -20.52 -9.68 -5.87
C ASN A 163 -20.38 -8.28 -6.51
N LYS A 164 -21.51 -7.58 -6.69
CA LYS A 164 -21.54 -6.22 -7.26
C LYS A 164 -20.63 -5.24 -6.52
N LYS A 165 -20.43 -5.42 -5.19
CA LYS A 165 -19.58 -4.54 -4.37
C LYS A 165 -18.14 -4.65 -4.81
N ILE A 166 -17.59 -5.87 -4.90
CA ILE A 166 -16.20 -6.06 -5.31
C ILE A 166 -15.97 -5.64 -6.77
N ILE A 167 -16.93 -5.90 -7.66
CA ILE A 167 -16.85 -5.44 -9.05
C ILE A 167 -16.69 -3.91 -9.09
N ASN A 168 -17.50 -3.17 -8.33
CA ASN A 168 -17.44 -1.71 -8.30
C ASN A 168 -16.11 -1.20 -7.71
N LEU A 169 -15.58 -1.87 -6.68
CA LEU A 169 -14.26 -1.53 -6.10
C LEU A 169 -13.15 -1.80 -7.12
N ALA A 170 -13.15 -2.95 -7.77
CA ALA A 170 -12.15 -3.33 -8.77
C ALA A 170 -12.15 -2.37 -9.98
N LYS A 171 -13.32 -1.92 -10.46
CA LYS A 171 -13.44 -0.88 -11.50
C LYS A 171 -12.82 0.45 -11.05
N LYS A 172 -12.98 0.84 -9.77
CA LYS A 172 -12.34 2.05 -9.24
C LYS A 172 -10.82 1.92 -9.20
N VAL A 173 -10.28 0.75 -8.81
CA VAL A 173 -8.84 0.48 -8.82
C VAL A 173 -8.30 0.49 -10.24
N GLU A 174 -8.96 -0.14 -11.18
CA GLU A 174 -8.57 -0.14 -12.59
C GLU A 174 -8.54 1.29 -13.17
N LYS A 175 -9.59 2.09 -12.93
CA LYS A 175 -9.63 3.50 -13.33
C LYS A 175 -8.48 4.30 -12.73
N GLN A 176 -8.23 4.16 -11.43
CA GLN A 176 -7.15 4.88 -10.75
C GLN A 176 -5.76 4.41 -11.22
N SER A 177 -5.60 3.12 -11.44
CA SER A 177 -4.38 2.51 -12.01
C SER A 177 -4.05 3.11 -13.38
N ASN A 178 -5.05 3.24 -14.26
CA ASN A 178 -4.90 3.86 -15.58
C ASN A 178 -4.56 5.36 -15.48
N ILE A 179 -5.11 6.10 -14.52
CA ILE A 179 -4.75 7.50 -14.24
C ILE A 179 -3.29 7.59 -13.82
N TYR A 180 -2.87 6.81 -12.85
CA TYR A 180 -1.49 6.78 -12.38
C TYR A 180 -0.50 6.38 -13.48
N LYS A 181 -0.85 5.38 -14.32
CA LYS A 181 -0.05 5.00 -15.49
C LYS A 181 0.21 6.19 -16.42
N LYS A 182 -0.84 6.93 -16.79
CA LYS A 182 -0.72 8.12 -17.66
C LYS A 182 0.11 9.23 -17.01
N GLN A 183 0.00 9.43 -15.71
CA GLN A 183 0.79 10.43 -14.98
C GLN A 183 2.27 10.04 -14.93
N LEU A 184 2.59 8.78 -14.63
CA LEU A 184 3.97 8.28 -14.59
C LEU A 184 4.66 8.32 -15.95
N LEU A 185 3.94 8.20 -17.06
CA LEU A 185 4.51 8.44 -18.40
C LEU A 185 5.01 9.88 -18.58
N LYS A 186 4.41 10.84 -17.87
CA LYS A 186 4.80 12.26 -17.95
C LYS A 186 5.94 12.62 -16.99
N CYS A 187 5.94 12.09 -15.78
CA CYS A 187 6.91 12.48 -14.73
C CYS A 187 7.97 11.40 -14.42
N GLY A 188 7.84 10.18 -14.95
CA GLY A 188 8.70 9.06 -14.57
C GLY A 188 10.19 9.31 -14.84
N SER A 189 10.54 9.97 -15.94
CA SER A 189 11.93 10.34 -16.24
C SER A 189 12.52 11.28 -15.19
N SER A 190 11.77 12.30 -14.76
CA SER A 190 12.23 13.23 -13.72
C SER A 190 12.38 12.57 -12.35
N LEU A 191 11.55 11.56 -12.04
CA LEU A 191 11.66 10.80 -10.80
C LEU A 191 12.90 9.89 -10.75
N THR A 192 13.37 9.42 -11.91
CA THR A 192 14.58 8.59 -12.00
C THR A 192 15.86 9.43 -12.02
N THR A 193 15.80 10.65 -12.55
CA THR A 193 16.97 11.53 -12.69
C THR A 193 17.21 12.44 -11.48
N ASN A 194 16.33 12.45 -10.50
CA ASN A 194 16.53 13.24 -9.28
C ASN A 194 17.75 12.72 -8.51
N LYS A 195 18.90 13.35 -8.84
CA LYS A 195 20.27 13.07 -8.36
C LYS A 195 20.47 13.22 -6.84
N TYR A 196 19.42 13.60 -6.09
CA TYR A 196 19.45 13.72 -4.63
C TYR A 196 19.26 12.38 -3.88
N ILE A 197 19.32 11.25 -4.61
CA ILE A 197 19.29 9.91 -4.00
C ILE A 197 20.69 9.28 -4.21
N ILE A 198 21.74 10.02 -3.88
CA ILE A 198 23.05 9.44 -3.63
C ILE A 198 23.31 9.68 -2.16
N PHE A 199 23.21 8.62 -1.41
CA PHE A 199 23.87 8.15 -0.18
C PHE A 199 22.96 7.25 0.62
#